data_e4d193243438c469282978251f192322
#
_entry.id   e4d193243438c469282978251f192322
#
_cell.length_a   1.000
_cell.length_b   1.000
_cell.length_c   1.000
_cell.angle_alpha   90.00
_cell.angle_beta   90.00
_cell.angle_gamma   90.00
#
_symmetry.space_group_name_H-M   'P 1'
#
loop_
_entity.id
_entity.type
_entity.pdbx_description
1 polymer ?
#
loop_
_entity_poly.entity_id
_entity_poly.type
_entity_poly.pdbx_seq_one_letter_code
_entity_poly.pdbx_strand_id
1 'polypeptide(L)'
;MFLGLGAVIMLSNFVFLHQRQAVLAGLLNAAGMGLILFGFLFRISARGYKEEKSSNGNALVKDGPYAIIRNPMYFGTFIIGTGVVVMLLELWFFFLFSAVFLLIYIPQIKKEERALLERFGHEYKEYCKMTPKYFPRLDYLLRLNKYVALKSFWIKKEIVSMLTTVTAVILIEIWEYNRFFWHK
;
A
#
# COMPACT_ATOMS: atom_id res chain seq x y z
N MET A 1 -1.29 -7.40 -9.25
CA MET A 1 -1.20 -6.07 -8.62
C MET A 1 -0.87 -4.98 -9.65
N PHE A 2 -0.01 -5.22 -10.62
CA PHE A 2 0.53 -4.19 -11.54
C PHE A 2 -0.32 -3.91 -12.79
N LEU A 3 -1.24 -4.79 -13.17
CA LEU A 3 -2.20 -4.54 -14.27
C LEU A 3 -3.10 -3.33 -13.99
N GLY A 4 -3.48 -3.09 -12.72
CA GLY A 4 -4.24 -1.91 -12.33
C GLY A 4 -3.45 -0.60 -12.44
N LEU A 5 -2.15 -0.62 -12.09
CA LEU A 5 -1.30 0.57 -12.21
C LEU A 5 -1.04 0.92 -13.67
N GLY A 6 -0.83 -0.07 -14.54
CA GLY A 6 -0.69 0.12 -15.99
C GLY A 6 -1.96 0.71 -16.62
N ALA A 7 -3.13 0.24 -16.20
CA ALA A 7 -4.41 0.79 -16.67
C ALA A 7 -4.61 2.25 -16.23
N VAL A 8 -4.24 2.60 -14.99
CA VAL A 8 -4.27 3.99 -14.49
C VAL A 8 -3.34 4.89 -15.31
N ILE A 9 -2.14 4.41 -15.65
CA ILE A 9 -1.19 5.15 -16.49
C ILE A 9 -1.72 5.30 -17.93
N MET A 10 -2.33 4.28 -18.52
CA MET A 10 -2.91 4.37 -19.87
C MET A 10 -4.12 5.30 -19.93
N LEU A 11 -4.97 5.30 -18.91
CA LEU A 11 -6.12 6.21 -18.81
C LEU A 11 -5.69 7.67 -18.60
N SER A 12 -4.51 7.91 -18.00
CA SER A 12 -3.95 9.27 -17.85
C SER A 12 -3.65 9.94 -19.20
N ASN A 13 -3.41 9.17 -20.27
CA ASN A 13 -3.26 9.70 -21.63
C ASN A 13 -4.55 10.31 -22.20
N PHE A 14 -5.71 10.02 -21.62
CA PHE A 14 -7.01 10.49 -22.09
C PHE A 14 -7.50 11.77 -21.40
N VAL A 15 -6.83 12.18 -20.31
CA VAL A 15 -7.30 13.31 -19.50
C VAL A 15 -6.40 14.51 -19.65
N PHE A 16 -6.98 15.64 -20.09
CA PHE A 16 -6.33 16.96 -20.13
C PHE A 16 -5.97 17.39 -18.70
N LEU A 17 -4.69 17.28 -18.36
CA LEU A 17 -4.17 17.72 -17.08
C LEU A 17 -3.96 19.24 -17.08
N HIS A 18 -4.51 19.91 -16.07
CA HIS A 18 -4.27 21.33 -15.84
C HIS A 18 -2.78 21.59 -15.59
N GLN A 19 -2.29 22.74 -16.08
CA GLN A 19 -0.91 23.21 -15.78
C GLN A 19 -0.74 23.30 -14.25
N ARG A 20 0.13 22.47 -13.70
CA ARG A 20 0.46 22.48 -12.28
C ARG A 20 1.27 23.71 -11.93
N GLN A 21 0.87 24.42 -10.90
CA GLN A 21 1.79 25.37 -10.28
C GLN A 21 2.97 24.56 -9.69
N ALA A 22 4.20 24.89 -10.08
CA ALA A 22 5.41 24.09 -9.77
C ALA A 22 5.60 23.79 -8.28
N VAL A 23 5.21 24.71 -7.39
CA VAL A 23 5.28 24.52 -5.92
C VAL A 23 4.30 23.44 -5.44
N LEU A 24 3.05 23.48 -5.91
CA LEU A 24 2.04 22.50 -5.53
C LEU A 24 2.43 21.09 -6.03
N ALA A 25 2.92 20.98 -7.27
CA ALA A 25 3.42 19.74 -7.81
C ALA A 25 4.57 19.16 -6.98
N GLY A 26 5.53 20.01 -6.57
CA GLY A 26 6.64 19.59 -5.71
C GLY A 26 6.18 19.07 -4.34
N LEU A 27 5.22 19.74 -3.71
CA LEU A 27 4.65 19.33 -2.42
C LEU A 27 3.92 17.98 -2.54
N LEU A 28 3.15 17.78 -3.60
CA LEU A 28 2.38 16.55 -3.80
C LEU A 28 3.27 15.38 -4.19
N ASN A 29 4.31 15.62 -4.98
CA ASN A 29 5.33 14.60 -5.26
C ASN A 29 6.06 14.19 -3.96
N ALA A 30 6.45 15.12 -3.11
CA ALA A 30 7.04 14.83 -1.80
C ALA A 30 6.08 14.05 -0.90
N ALA A 31 4.80 14.43 -0.85
CA ALA A 31 3.78 13.74 -0.07
C ALA A 31 3.53 12.32 -0.62
N GLY A 32 3.41 12.17 -1.94
CA GLY A 32 3.25 10.88 -2.60
C GLY A 32 4.44 9.94 -2.33
N MET A 33 5.66 10.45 -2.43
CA MET A 33 6.86 9.68 -2.08
C MET A 33 6.86 9.28 -0.60
N GLY A 34 6.49 10.19 0.30
CA GLY A 34 6.34 9.88 1.74
C GLY A 34 5.35 8.74 2.00
N LEU A 35 4.19 8.76 1.31
CA LEU A 35 3.21 7.68 1.39
C LEU A 35 3.76 6.35 0.84
N ILE A 36 4.47 6.36 -0.28
CA ILE A 36 5.10 5.16 -0.86
C ILE A 36 6.09 4.55 0.14
N LEU A 37 6.99 5.37 0.70
CA LEU A 37 7.95 4.92 1.71
C LEU A 37 7.27 4.36 2.95
N PHE A 38 6.27 5.07 3.48
CA PHE A 38 5.48 4.60 4.63
C PHE A 38 4.76 3.28 4.35
N GLY A 39 4.15 3.13 3.18
CA GLY A 39 3.50 1.89 2.77
C GLY A 39 4.48 0.71 2.67
N PHE A 40 5.70 0.93 2.14
CA PHE A 40 6.75 -0.10 2.13
C PHE A 40 7.23 -0.46 3.53
N LEU A 41 7.46 0.53 4.40
CA LEU A 41 7.81 0.30 5.80
C LEU A 41 6.80 -0.64 6.47
N PHE A 42 5.52 -0.36 6.27
CA PHE A 42 4.43 -1.15 6.83
C PHE A 42 4.40 -2.58 6.28
N ARG A 43 4.58 -2.74 4.97
CA ARG A 43 4.60 -4.05 4.29
C ARG A 43 5.81 -4.89 4.69
N ILE A 44 7.01 -4.30 4.70
CA ILE A 44 8.25 -4.98 5.10
C ILE A 44 8.11 -5.50 6.53
N SER A 45 7.64 -4.65 7.44
CA SER A 45 7.40 -5.04 8.82
C SER A 45 6.35 -6.16 8.92
N ALA A 46 5.19 -6.01 8.26
CA ALA A 46 4.13 -7.02 8.30
C ALA A 46 4.60 -8.38 7.78
N ARG A 47 5.31 -8.39 6.65
CA ARG A 47 5.87 -9.62 6.07
C ARG A 47 6.90 -10.24 6.99
N GLY A 48 7.80 -9.43 7.56
CA GLY A 48 8.84 -9.89 8.47
C GLY A 48 8.27 -10.53 9.74
N TYR A 49 7.29 -9.88 10.37
CA TYR A 49 6.59 -10.46 11.53
C TYR A 49 5.89 -11.77 11.20
N LYS A 50 5.21 -11.83 10.05
CA LYS A 50 4.54 -13.06 9.60
C LYS A 50 5.54 -14.20 9.42
N GLU A 51 6.69 -13.93 8.82
CA GLU A 51 7.70 -14.94 8.57
C GLU A 51 8.39 -15.44 9.84
N GLU A 52 8.77 -14.54 10.73
CA GLU A 52 9.44 -14.92 11.98
C GLU A 52 8.52 -15.68 12.94
N LYS A 53 7.24 -15.27 13.03
CA LYS A 53 6.30 -15.84 14.00
C LYS A 53 5.43 -16.96 13.44
N SER A 54 5.32 -17.08 12.14
CA SER A 54 4.45 -18.07 11.48
C SER A 54 5.02 -18.52 10.13
N SER A 55 6.30 -18.93 10.07
CA SER A 55 7.00 -19.30 8.84
C SER A 55 6.24 -20.33 8.00
N ASN A 56 5.59 -21.32 8.65
CA ASN A 56 4.79 -22.35 8.00
C ASN A 56 3.27 -22.14 8.19
N GLY A 57 2.85 -20.95 8.58
CA GLY A 57 1.45 -20.67 8.90
C GLY A 57 0.95 -21.33 10.19
N ASN A 58 1.82 -21.90 11.03
CA ASN A 58 1.44 -22.69 12.21
C ASN A 58 1.02 -21.86 13.42
N ALA A 59 1.21 -20.55 13.40
CA ALA A 59 0.82 -19.64 14.47
C ALA A 59 0.06 -18.44 13.93
N LEU A 60 -0.90 -17.95 14.71
CA LEU A 60 -1.62 -16.72 14.42
C LEU A 60 -0.75 -15.52 14.82
N VAL A 61 -0.37 -14.69 13.86
CA VAL A 61 0.40 -13.46 14.12
C VAL A 61 -0.54 -12.35 14.54
N LYS A 62 -0.37 -11.84 15.75
CA LYS A 62 -1.19 -10.77 16.37
C LYS A 62 -0.39 -9.53 16.75
N ASP A 63 0.94 -9.62 16.65
CA ASP A 63 1.88 -8.59 17.07
C ASP A 63 2.35 -7.70 15.92
N GLY A 64 3.08 -6.64 16.28
CA GLY A 64 3.62 -5.71 15.31
C GLY A 64 2.52 -5.02 14.50
N PRO A 65 2.64 -4.89 13.18
CA PRO A 65 1.60 -4.29 12.35
C PRO A 65 0.24 -4.98 12.42
N TYR A 66 0.21 -6.28 12.78
CA TYR A 66 -1.03 -7.05 12.96
C TYR A 66 -1.80 -6.66 14.23
N ALA A 67 -1.19 -5.99 15.19
CA ALA A 67 -1.90 -5.39 16.32
C ALA A 67 -2.66 -4.11 15.92
N ILE A 68 -2.18 -3.41 14.89
CA ILE A 68 -2.76 -2.15 14.40
C ILE A 68 -3.98 -2.41 13.51
N ILE A 69 -3.85 -3.38 12.60
CA ILE A 69 -4.85 -3.74 11.60
C ILE A 69 -4.70 -5.21 11.21
N ARG A 70 -5.80 -5.92 10.99
CA ARG A 70 -5.75 -7.37 10.67
C ARG A 70 -5.05 -7.69 9.35
N ASN A 71 -5.10 -6.78 8.40
CA ASN A 71 -4.58 -6.98 7.05
C ASN A 71 -3.49 -5.95 6.69
N PRO A 72 -2.36 -5.89 7.43
CA PRO A 72 -1.38 -4.83 7.30
C PRO A 72 -0.67 -4.81 5.94
N MET A 73 -0.50 -5.96 5.28
CA MET A 73 0.10 -6.02 3.94
C MET A 73 -0.77 -5.35 2.89
N TYR A 74 -2.10 -5.55 2.93
CA TYR A 74 -3.04 -4.90 2.02
C TYR A 74 -3.16 -3.41 2.30
N PHE A 75 -3.16 -3.02 3.59
CA PHE A 75 -3.11 -1.62 3.99
C PHE A 75 -1.88 -0.92 3.43
N GLY A 76 -0.68 -1.51 3.60
CA GLY A 76 0.55 -0.97 3.02
C GLY A 76 0.49 -0.86 1.49
N THR A 77 -0.09 -1.85 0.80
CA THR A 77 -0.31 -1.81 -0.66
C THR A 77 -1.24 -0.66 -1.06
N PHE A 78 -2.32 -0.43 -0.30
CA PHE A 78 -3.24 0.68 -0.54
C PHE A 78 -2.54 2.03 -0.38
N ILE A 79 -1.73 2.19 0.66
CA ILE A 79 -0.97 3.43 0.90
C ILE A 79 0.06 3.68 -0.21
N ILE A 80 0.78 2.64 -0.68
CA ILE A 80 1.71 2.76 -1.81
C ILE A 80 0.97 3.24 -3.07
N GLY A 81 -0.15 2.60 -3.41
CA GLY A 81 -0.94 3.00 -4.57
C GLY A 81 -1.52 4.42 -4.44
N THR A 82 -1.98 4.79 -3.24
CA THR A 82 -2.42 6.16 -2.94
C THR A 82 -1.27 7.16 -3.16
N GLY A 83 -0.04 6.85 -2.73
CA GLY A 83 1.13 7.69 -2.95
C GLY A 83 1.39 7.93 -4.44
N VAL A 84 1.33 6.88 -5.27
CA VAL A 84 1.46 7.01 -6.72
C VAL A 84 0.35 7.89 -7.32
N VAL A 85 -0.90 7.70 -6.87
CA VAL A 85 -2.04 8.50 -7.37
C VAL A 85 -1.94 9.96 -6.96
N VAL A 86 -1.45 10.25 -5.76
CA VAL A 86 -1.22 11.63 -5.29
C VAL A 86 -0.22 12.36 -6.19
N MET A 87 0.80 11.66 -6.69
CA MET A 87 1.76 12.25 -7.63
C MET A 87 1.13 12.60 -8.98
N LEU A 88 0.07 11.91 -9.41
CA LEU A 88 -0.65 12.20 -10.65
C LEU A 88 -1.59 13.42 -10.57
N LEU A 89 -1.85 13.94 -9.37
CA LEU A 89 -2.68 15.13 -9.07
C LEU A 89 -4.12 15.14 -9.60
N GLU A 90 -4.67 14.01 -9.93
CA GLU A 90 -6.02 13.91 -10.44
C GLU A 90 -6.92 13.19 -9.42
N LEU A 91 -7.80 13.94 -8.77
CA LEU A 91 -8.66 13.41 -7.70
C LEU A 91 -9.50 12.20 -8.14
N TRP A 92 -9.97 12.18 -9.37
CA TRP A 92 -10.77 11.07 -9.88
C TRP A 92 -9.96 9.76 -10.01
N PHE A 93 -8.64 9.82 -10.23
CA PHE A 93 -7.77 8.64 -10.19
C PHE A 93 -7.77 7.98 -8.81
N PHE A 94 -7.89 8.78 -7.75
CA PHE A 94 -7.99 8.23 -6.40
C PHE A 94 -9.26 7.39 -6.23
N PHE A 95 -10.40 7.87 -6.71
CA PHE A 95 -11.65 7.12 -6.65
C PHE A 95 -11.61 5.88 -7.52
N LEU A 96 -11.09 5.98 -8.74
CA LEU A 96 -10.91 4.84 -9.64
C LEU A 96 -9.97 3.79 -9.04
N PHE A 97 -8.80 4.21 -8.57
CA PHE A 97 -7.85 3.33 -7.90
C PHE A 97 -8.48 2.64 -6.68
N SER A 98 -9.16 3.42 -5.83
CA SER A 98 -9.81 2.88 -4.63
C SER A 98 -10.88 1.85 -4.99
N ALA A 99 -11.72 2.13 -5.99
CA ALA A 99 -12.74 1.19 -6.45
C ALA A 99 -12.12 -0.12 -6.97
N VAL A 100 -11.12 -0.03 -7.84
CA VAL A 100 -10.40 -1.20 -8.38
C VAL A 100 -9.70 -1.97 -7.26
N PHE A 101 -9.05 -1.26 -6.34
CA PHE A 101 -8.39 -1.87 -5.18
C PHE A 101 -9.38 -2.65 -4.32
N LEU A 102 -10.52 -2.05 -3.97
CA LEU A 102 -11.54 -2.71 -3.15
C LEU A 102 -12.14 -3.93 -3.86
N LEU A 103 -12.42 -3.84 -5.17
CA LEU A 103 -12.95 -4.95 -5.96
C LEU A 103 -12.00 -6.15 -5.97
N ILE A 104 -10.69 -5.92 -6.06
CA ILE A 104 -9.68 -6.98 -6.09
C ILE A 104 -9.42 -7.53 -4.68
N TYR A 105 -9.22 -6.65 -3.69
CA TYR A 105 -8.69 -7.08 -2.40
C TYR A 105 -9.74 -7.45 -1.36
N ILE A 106 -10.97 -6.94 -1.42
CA ILE A 106 -12.03 -7.38 -0.49
C ILE A 106 -12.31 -8.90 -0.59
N PRO A 107 -12.47 -9.50 -1.79
CA PRO A 107 -12.63 -10.94 -1.91
C PRO A 107 -11.42 -11.72 -1.38
N GLN A 108 -10.19 -11.24 -1.67
CA GLN A 108 -8.97 -11.88 -1.22
C GLN A 108 -8.85 -11.84 0.32
N ILE A 109 -9.11 -10.67 0.93
CA ILE A 109 -9.13 -10.53 2.40
C ILE A 109 -10.16 -11.47 3.03
N LYS A 110 -11.37 -11.55 2.47
CA LYS A 110 -12.42 -12.46 2.96
C LYS A 110 -11.99 -13.92 2.90
N LYS A 111 -11.32 -14.32 1.80
CA LYS A 111 -10.79 -15.67 1.63
C LYS A 111 -9.72 -16.00 2.67
N GLU A 112 -8.76 -15.09 2.89
CA GLU A 112 -7.71 -15.27 3.89
C GLU A 112 -8.26 -15.31 5.30
N GLU A 113 -9.19 -14.42 5.66
CA GLU A 113 -9.83 -14.43 6.98
C GLU A 113 -10.64 -15.71 7.25
N ARG A 114 -11.29 -16.25 6.22
CA ARG A 114 -11.98 -17.55 6.34
C ARG A 114 -11.01 -18.67 6.62
N ALA A 115 -9.90 -18.75 5.89
CA ALA A 115 -8.86 -19.75 6.12
C ALA A 115 -8.23 -19.62 7.52
N LEU A 116 -8.02 -18.38 8.00
CA LEU A 116 -7.54 -18.15 9.37
C LEU A 116 -8.56 -18.58 10.42
N LEU A 117 -9.85 -18.33 10.17
CA LEU A 117 -10.92 -18.75 11.07
C LEU A 117 -11.05 -20.28 11.14
N GLU A 118 -10.96 -20.96 10.01
CA GLU A 118 -10.98 -22.44 9.93
C GLU A 118 -9.77 -23.05 10.66
N ARG A 119 -8.59 -22.41 10.55
CA ARG A 119 -7.36 -22.91 11.13
C ARG A 119 -7.20 -22.65 12.61
N PHE A 120 -7.55 -21.42 13.08
CA PHE A 120 -7.31 -20.97 14.44
C PHE A 120 -8.60 -20.81 15.29
N GLY A 121 -9.77 -21.00 14.70
CA GLY A 121 -11.05 -21.08 15.42
C GLY A 121 -11.29 -19.94 16.42
N HIS A 122 -11.37 -20.29 17.69
CA HIS A 122 -11.65 -19.35 18.77
C HIS A 122 -10.57 -18.28 18.94
N GLU A 123 -9.30 -18.64 18.80
CA GLU A 123 -8.18 -17.69 18.91
C GLU A 123 -8.27 -16.55 17.88
N TYR A 124 -8.65 -16.89 16.63
CA TYR A 124 -8.87 -15.88 15.60
C TYR A 124 -10.07 -15.00 15.88
N LYS A 125 -11.16 -15.55 16.44
CA LYS A 125 -12.34 -14.76 16.84
C LYS A 125 -12.00 -13.72 17.90
N GLU A 126 -11.23 -14.09 18.93
CA GLU A 126 -10.77 -13.15 19.96
C GLU A 126 -9.86 -12.04 19.36
N TYR A 127 -8.93 -12.42 18.49
CA TYR A 127 -8.11 -11.45 17.77
C TYR A 127 -8.97 -10.46 16.95
N CYS A 128 -10.03 -10.93 16.30
CA CYS A 128 -10.96 -10.09 15.55
C CYS A 128 -11.72 -9.07 16.39
N LYS A 129 -11.98 -9.35 17.66
CA LYS A 129 -12.62 -8.39 18.58
C LYS A 129 -11.69 -7.23 18.94
N MET A 130 -10.38 -7.48 19.02
CA MET A 130 -9.40 -6.50 19.46
C MET A 130 -8.81 -5.69 18.31
N THR A 131 -8.75 -6.26 17.09
CA THR A 131 -8.04 -5.63 15.96
C THR A 131 -8.98 -5.38 14.80
N PRO A 132 -9.06 -4.12 14.30
CA PRO A 132 -9.96 -3.75 13.21
C PRO A 132 -9.53 -4.36 11.87
N LYS A 133 -10.50 -4.49 10.95
CA LYS A 133 -10.31 -5.15 9.66
C LYS A 133 -9.71 -4.25 8.59
N TYR A 134 -10.28 -3.05 8.40
CA TYR A 134 -9.99 -2.20 7.24
C TYR A 134 -9.27 -0.91 7.59
N PHE A 135 -9.59 -0.30 8.72
CA PHE A 135 -8.99 0.95 9.16
C PHE A 135 -8.11 0.71 10.39
N PRO A 136 -6.87 1.22 10.37
CA PRO A 136 -5.96 1.04 11.49
C PRO A 136 -6.44 1.80 12.72
N ARG A 137 -6.08 1.30 13.89
CA ARG A 137 -6.32 2.00 15.15
C ARG A 137 -5.42 3.24 15.24
N LEU A 138 -6.02 4.41 15.33
CA LEU A 138 -5.30 5.69 15.34
C LEU A 138 -4.35 5.82 16.54
N ASP A 139 -4.76 5.35 17.71
CA ASP A 139 -3.94 5.32 18.93
C ASP A 139 -2.64 4.51 18.76
N TYR A 140 -2.68 3.46 17.93
CA TYR A 140 -1.50 2.64 17.61
C TYR A 140 -0.64 3.28 16.52
N LEU A 141 -1.25 4.00 15.58
CA LEU A 141 -0.49 4.75 14.56
C LEU A 141 0.38 5.86 15.18
N LEU A 142 -0.07 6.46 16.27
CA LEU A 142 0.72 7.46 17.00
C LEU A 142 1.93 6.84 17.73
N ARG A 143 2.00 5.51 17.85
CA ARG A 143 3.07 4.76 18.52
C ARG A 143 3.72 3.74 17.57
N LEU A 144 3.91 4.11 16.30
CA LEU A 144 4.43 3.20 15.25
C LEU A 144 5.76 2.55 15.62
N ASN A 145 6.64 3.26 16.31
CA ASN A 145 7.93 2.75 16.76
C ASN A 145 7.83 1.48 17.63
N LYS A 146 6.68 1.27 18.29
CA LYS A 146 6.43 0.07 19.10
C LYS A 146 5.95 -1.12 18.24
N TYR A 147 5.30 -0.86 17.11
CA TYR A 147 4.61 -1.88 16.33
C TYR A 147 5.22 -2.15 14.96
N VAL A 148 6.01 -1.22 14.45
CA VAL A 148 6.67 -1.35 13.14
C VAL A 148 8.17 -1.48 13.38
N ALA A 149 8.72 -2.63 13.03
CA ALA A 149 10.15 -2.89 13.08
C ALA A 149 10.69 -3.10 11.66
N LEU A 150 11.95 -2.79 11.46
CA LEU A 150 12.67 -3.05 10.22
C LEU A 150 13.92 -3.86 10.53
N LYS A 151 14.05 -5.00 9.85
CA LYS A 151 15.27 -5.79 9.85
C LYS A 151 15.76 -5.89 8.40
N SER A 152 17.06 -5.75 8.20
CA SER A 152 17.66 -5.67 6.86
C SER A 152 17.33 -6.89 5.99
N PHE A 153 17.23 -8.08 6.56
CA PHE A 153 16.90 -9.29 5.80
C PHE A 153 15.41 -9.36 5.37
N TRP A 154 14.50 -8.64 6.03
CA TRP A 154 13.09 -8.55 5.60
C TRP A 154 12.92 -7.79 4.29
N ILE A 155 13.83 -6.83 4.03
CA ILE A 155 13.79 -5.96 2.84
C ILE A 155 13.95 -6.80 1.57
N LYS A 156 14.79 -7.84 1.60
CA LYS A 156 15.09 -8.68 0.42
C LYS A 156 13.83 -9.23 -0.26
N LYS A 157 12.77 -9.51 0.50
CA LYS A 157 11.51 -10.05 -0.04
C LYS A 157 10.59 -9.01 -0.67
N GLU A 158 10.82 -7.74 -0.40
CA GLU A 158 10.07 -6.62 -0.99
C GLU A 158 10.83 -5.93 -2.12
N ILE A 159 12.09 -6.30 -2.39
CA ILE A 159 12.93 -5.65 -3.42
C ILE A 159 12.24 -5.62 -4.78
N VAL A 160 11.66 -6.72 -5.23
CA VAL A 160 10.96 -6.76 -6.53
C VAL A 160 9.78 -5.78 -6.55
N SER A 161 8.99 -5.74 -5.48
CA SER A 161 7.88 -4.80 -5.38
C SER A 161 8.35 -3.34 -5.30
N MET A 162 9.46 -3.09 -4.62
CA MET A 162 10.08 -1.76 -4.57
C MET A 162 10.59 -1.33 -5.94
N LEU A 163 11.34 -2.19 -6.62
CA LEU A 163 11.88 -1.89 -7.95
C LEU A 163 10.77 -1.63 -8.97
N THR A 164 9.72 -2.44 -8.99
CA THR A 164 8.58 -2.22 -9.89
C THR A 164 7.83 -0.92 -9.59
N THR A 165 7.70 -0.53 -8.31
CA THR A 165 7.07 0.75 -7.95
C THR A 165 7.96 1.93 -8.35
N VAL A 166 9.26 1.85 -8.08
CA VAL A 166 10.22 2.89 -8.50
C VAL A 166 10.22 3.04 -10.02
N THR A 167 10.26 1.94 -10.76
CA THR A 167 10.18 1.99 -12.23
C THR A 167 8.89 2.65 -12.70
N ALA A 168 7.75 2.34 -12.09
CA ALA A 168 6.48 2.99 -12.44
C ALA A 168 6.50 4.50 -12.16
N VAL A 169 7.06 4.93 -11.04
CA VAL A 169 7.21 6.35 -10.70
C VAL A 169 8.13 7.06 -11.72
N ILE A 170 9.28 6.47 -12.05
CA ILE A 170 10.20 7.04 -13.06
C ILE A 170 9.51 7.17 -14.43
N LEU A 171 8.75 6.16 -14.85
CA LEU A 171 8.00 6.22 -16.12
C LEU A 171 6.95 7.34 -16.12
N ILE A 172 6.28 7.56 -14.99
CA ILE A 172 5.32 8.67 -14.83
C ILE A 172 6.04 10.02 -14.96
N GLU A 173 7.16 10.20 -14.27
CA GLU A 173 7.95 11.43 -14.32
C GLU A 173 8.50 11.72 -15.75
N ILE A 174 9.03 10.71 -16.43
CA ILE A 174 9.49 10.82 -17.82
C ILE A 174 8.33 11.20 -18.75
N TRP A 175 7.17 10.57 -18.56
CA TRP A 175 5.99 10.85 -19.36
C TRP A 175 5.48 12.29 -19.15
N GLU A 176 5.43 12.77 -17.90
CA GLU A 176 5.06 14.15 -17.59
C GLU A 176 6.05 15.16 -18.19
N TYR A 177 7.36 14.87 -18.09
CA TYR A 177 8.42 15.69 -18.68
C TYR A 177 8.26 15.80 -20.20
N ASN A 178 8.10 14.69 -20.91
CA ASN A 178 7.92 14.68 -22.36
C ASN A 178 6.66 15.43 -22.78
N ARG A 179 5.57 15.25 -22.06
CA ARG A 179 4.32 15.96 -22.33
C ARG A 179 4.48 17.47 -22.24
N PHE A 180 5.25 17.98 -21.29
CA PHE A 180 5.53 19.40 -21.14
C PHE A 180 6.29 19.95 -22.35
N PHE A 181 7.19 19.18 -22.97
CA PHE A 181 7.96 19.59 -24.14
C PHE A 181 7.17 19.59 -25.45
N TRP A 182 6.23 18.68 -25.63
CA TRP A 182 5.46 18.55 -26.88
C TRP A 182 4.28 19.53 -26.98
N HIS A 183 3.92 20.22 -25.93
CA HIS A 183 2.82 21.20 -25.89
C HIS A 183 3.32 22.68 -25.80
N LYS A 184 4.61 22.91 -26.01
CA LYS A 184 5.18 24.24 -26.32
C LYS A 184 5.32 24.43 -27.82
#